data_2e607d4f715f33417f8a87b9cb88df7e
#
_entry.id   2e607d4f715f33417f8a87b9cb88df7e
#
_cell.length_a   1.000
_cell.length_b   1.000
_cell.length_c   1.000
_cell.angle_alpha   90.00
_cell.angle_beta   90.00
_cell.angle_gamma   90.00
#
_symmetry.space_group_name_H-M   'P 1'
#
loop_
_entity.id
_entity.type
_entity.pdbx_description
1 polymer ?
#
loop_
_entity_poly.entity_id
_entity_poly.type
_entity_poly.pdbx_seq_one_letter_code
_entity_poly.pdbx_strand_id
1 'polypeptide(L)'
;MLLVWDENAWQDYLWGQAQDRKVLKRINTLLADIQRTGNQGVGKPEPLKHDFAGYWSRRITDEHRLVYKIAGQEVRIAACRYHYG
;
A
#
# COMPACT_ATOMS: atom_id res chain seq x y z
N MET A 1 -4.26 0.82 -14.44
CA MET A 1 -5.10 1.27 -13.31
C MET A 1 -4.69 2.65 -12.84
N LEU A 2 -5.63 3.40 -12.32
CA LEU A 2 -5.34 4.68 -11.69
C LEU A 2 -4.90 4.45 -10.24
N LEU A 3 -3.89 5.19 -9.80
CA LEU A 3 -3.50 5.20 -8.38
C LEU A 3 -4.17 6.40 -7.72
N VAL A 4 -5.00 6.14 -6.73
CA VAL A 4 -5.72 7.18 -6.01
C VAL A 4 -5.21 7.18 -4.57
N TRP A 5 -4.63 8.29 -4.14
CA TRP A 5 -3.97 8.42 -2.84
C TRP A 5 -4.85 9.17 -1.88
N ASP A 6 -5.09 8.59 -0.71
CA ASP A 6 -5.62 9.36 0.41
C ASP A 6 -4.54 10.35 0.84
N GLU A 7 -4.93 11.47 1.41
CA GLU A 7 -3.98 12.53 1.75
C GLU A 7 -2.84 12.03 2.66
N ASN A 8 -3.19 11.28 3.70
CA ASN A 8 -2.17 10.76 4.61
C ASN A 8 -1.25 9.75 3.92
N ALA A 9 -1.78 8.97 2.99
CA ALA A 9 -0.96 8.02 2.23
C ALA A 9 0.04 8.75 1.35
N TRP A 10 -0.39 9.84 0.73
CA TRP A 10 0.50 10.66 -0.07
C TRP A 10 1.60 11.27 0.78
N GLN A 11 1.26 11.76 1.98
CA GLN A 11 2.26 12.27 2.91
C GLN A 11 3.25 11.17 3.33
N ASP A 12 2.77 9.96 3.55
CA ASP A 12 3.63 8.81 3.86
C ASP A 12 4.61 8.52 2.72
N TYR A 13 4.13 8.60 1.50
CA TYR A 13 4.95 8.36 0.31
C TYR A 13 6.04 9.43 0.19
N LEU A 14 5.68 10.70 0.40
CA LEU A 14 6.63 11.80 0.38
C LEU A 14 7.67 11.65 1.49
N TRP A 15 7.25 11.18 2.67
CA TRP A 15 8.18 10.89 3.75
C TRP A 15 9.23 9.86 3.32
N GLY A 16 8.79 8.77 2.70
CA GLY A 16 9.69 7.74 2.19
C GLY A 16 10.67 8.30 1.17
N GLN A 17 10.19 9.16 0.29
CA GLN A 17 11.01 9.80 -0.73
C GLN A 17 12.12 10.65 -0.10
N ALA A 18 11.82 11.35 0.98
CA ALA A 18 12.76 12.25 1.63
C ALA A 18 13.66 11.54 2.64
N GLN A 19 13.16 10.52 3.34
CA GLN A 19 13.81 9.97 4.51
C GLN A 19 14.28 8.52 4.37
N ASP A 20 13.66 7.73 3.49
CA ASP A 20 14.00 6.30 3.40
C ASP A 20 13.77 5.76 2.00
N ARG A 21 14.82 5.78 1.20
CA ARG A 21 14.74 5.34 -0.19
C ARG A 21 14.48 3.85 -0.36
N LYS A 22 14.87 3.04 0.62
CA LYS A 22 14.59 1.59 0.57
C LYS A 22 13.10 1.34 0.73
N VAL A 23 12.46 2.06 1.65
CA VAL A 23 11.01 2.00 1.83
C VAL A 23 10.31 2.46 0.57
N LEU A 24 10.73 3.59 0.01
CA LEU A 24 10.15 4.12 -1.24
C LEU A 24 10.23 3.09 -2.37
N LYS A 25 11.39 2.50 -2.56
CA LYS A 25 11.60 1.50 -3.62
C LYS A 25 10.69 0.30 -3.42
N ARG A 26 10.54 -0.15 -2.19
CA ARG A 26 9.66 -1.28 -1.87
C ARG A 26 8.20 -0.95 -2.14
N ILE A 27 7.76 0.26 -1.76
CA ILE A 27 6.40 0.73 -2.05
C ILE A 27 6.16 0.71 -3.56
N ASN A 28 7.08 1.24 -4.34
CA ASN A 28 6.95 1.26 -5.79
C ASN A 28 6.86 -0.15 -6.39
N THR A 29 7.66 -1.08 -5.87
CA THR A 29 7.60 -2.48 -6.29
C THR A 29 6.23 -3.09 -5.98
N LEU A 30 5.71 -2.83 -4.79
CA LEU A 30 4.39 -3.34 -4.39
C LEU A 30 3.28 -2.76 -5.26
N LEU A 31 3.31 -1.46 -5.54
CA LEU A 31 2.30 -0.83 -6.39
C LEU A 31 2.32 -1.41 -7.81
N ALA A 32 3.49 -1.63 -8.37
CA ALA A 32 3.61 -2.26 -9.68
C ALA A 32 3.05 -3.69 -9.66
N ASP A 33 3.33 -4.43 -8.60
CA ASP A 33 2.84 -5.80 -8.47
C ASP A 33 1.32 -5.86 -8.32
N ILE A 34 0.74 -4.95 -7.53
CA ILE A 34 -0.72 -4.86 -7.38
C ILE A 34 -1.39 -4.65 -8.73
N GLN A 35 -0.86 -3.77 -9.55
CA GLN A 35 -1.42 -3.48 -10.87
C GLN A 35 -1.34 -4.68 -11.80
N ARG A 36 -0.41 -5.59 -11.57
CA ARG A 36 -0.21 -6.77 -12.39
C ARG A 36 -0.99 -7.98 -11.87
N THR A 37 -1.02 -8.19 -10.56
CA THR A 37 -1.52 -9.43 -9.94
C THR A 37 -2.77 -9.24 -9.09
N GLY A 38 -3.21 -8.01 -8.84
CA GLY A 38 -4.36 -7.75 -7.99
C GLY A 38 -4.02 -8.02 -6.52
N ASN A 39 -4.86 -8.83 -5.86
CA ASN A 39 -4.67 -9.16 -4.44
C ASN A 39 -3.83 -10.43 -4.23
N GLN A 40 -3.01 -10.76 -5.20
CA GLN A 40 -2.05 -11.86 -5.12
C GLN A 40 -0.67 -11.30 -5.39
N GLY A 41 0.37 -12.03 -4.99
CA GLY A 41 1.72 -11.61 -5.31
C GLY A 41 2.58 -11.38 -4.09
N VAL A 42 3.56 -10.48 -4.21
CA VAL A 42 4.59 -10.30 -3.18
C VAL A 42 4.11 -9.45 -2.01
N GLY A 43 4.80 -9.59 -0.88
CA GLY A 43 4.50 -8.78 0.30
C GLY A 43 3.40 -9.34 1.19
N LYS A 44 3.05 -10.60 1.03
CA LYS A 44 2.04 -11.30 1.85
C LYS A 44 0.71 -10.54 1.91
N PRO A 45 0.02 -10.38 0.77
CA PRO A 45 -1.27 -9.67 0.77
C PRO A 45 -2.26 -10.32 1.71
N GLU A 46 -2.89 -9.53 2.56
CA GLU A 46 -3.88 -9.98 3.53
C GLU A 46 -5.09 -9.05 3.53
N PRO A 47 -6.32 -9.61 3.55
CA PRO A 47 -7.50 -8.77 3.73
C PRO A 47 -7.57 -8.26 5.14
N LEU A 48 -7.99 -7.01 5.31
CA LEU A 48 -8.16 -6.38 6.61
C LEU A 48 -9.60 -6.53 7.08
N LYS A 49 -9.82 -6.31 8.37
CA LYS A 49 -11.11 -6.51 9.03
C LYS A 49 -11.57 -5.24 9.72
N HIS A 50 -12.79 -5.27 10.25
CA HIS A 50 -13.38 -4.19 11.04
C HIS A 50 -13.45 -2.89 10.23
N ASP A 51 -12.87 -1.81 10.73
CA ASP A 51 -12.96 -0.49 10.09
C ASP A 51 -12.29 -0.45 8.72
N PHE A 52 -11.39 -1.39 8.44
CA PHE A 52 -10.71 -1.49 7.16
C PHE A 52 -11.22 -2.64 6.29
N ALA A 53 -12.40 -3.15 6.58
CA ALA A 53 -13.00 -4.20 5.76
C ALA A 53 -13.08 -3.73 4.30
N GLY A 54 -12.66 -4.62 3.38
CA GLY A 54 -12.56 -4.29 1.96
C GLY A 54 -11.20 -3.82 1.52
N TYR A 55 -10.36 -3.42 2.46
CA TYR A 55 -8.97 -3.07 2.19
C TYR A 55 -8.06 -4.27 2.41
N TRP A 56 -6.88 -4.21 1.82
CA TRP A 56 -5.84 -5.22 1.93
C TRP A 56 -4.55 -4.56 2.40
N SER A 57 -3.66 -5.34 2.99
CA SER A 57 -2.33 -4.85 3.32
C SER A 57 -1.27 -5.72 2.67
N ARG A 58 -0.15 -5.09 2.34
CA ARG A 58 1.07 -5.79 1.95
C ARG A 58 2.22 -5.27 2.79
N ARG A 59 3.16 -6.14 3.08
CA ARG A 59 4.30 -5.82 3.93
C ARG A 59 5.33 -5.01 3.15
N ILE A 60 5.65 -3.81 3.64
CA ILE A 60 6.75 -3.00 3.13
C ILE A 60 8.03 -3.41 3.87
N THR A 61 7.99 -3.31 5.20
CA THR A 61 9.03 -3.76 6.13
C THR A 61 8.33 -4.42 7.31
N ASP A 62 9.08 -4.86 8.32
CA ASP A 62 8.45 -5.36 9.54
C ASP A 62 7.59 -4.29 10.22
N GLU A 63 7.99 -3.02 10.10
CA GLU A 63 7.31 -1.90 10.74
C GLU A 63 6.20 -1.30 9.88
N HIS A 64 6.33 -1.34 8.56
CA HIS A 64 5.44 -0.60 7.66
C HIS A 64 4.63 -1.52 6.76
N ARG A 65 3.38 -1.08 6.50
CA ARG A 65 2.45 -1.79 5.60
C ARG A 65 1.88 -0.82 4.58
N LEU A 66 1.66 -1.34 3.39
CA LEU A 66 0.89 -0.67 2.34
C LEU A 66 -0.56 -1.11 2.51
N VAL A 67 -1.46 -0.18 2.77
CA VAL A 67 -2.90 -0.45 2.90
C VAL A 67 -3.59 0.10 1.67
N TYR A 68 -4.32 -0.74 0.96
CA TYR A 68 -4.90 -0.39 -0.33
C TYR A 68 -6.19 -1.15 -0.57
N LYS A 69 -6.94 -0.68 -1.58
CA LYS A 69 -8.17 -1.33 -2.03
C LYS A 69 -8.24 -1.21 -3.54
N ILE A 70 -8.58 -2.31 -4.21
CA ILE A 70 -8.84 -2.30 -5.65
C ILE A 70 -10.33 -2.11 -5.85
N ALA A 71 -10.71 -1.09 -6.59
CA ALA A 71 -12.11 -0.78 -6.88
C ALA A 71 -12.22 -0.37 -8.34
N GLY A 72 -12.79 -1.25 -9.17
CA GLY A 72 -12.88 -1.02 -10.61
C GLY A 72 -11.49 -0.88 -11.23
N GLN A 73 -11.22 0.26 -11.86
CA GLN A 73 -9.94 0.55 -12.51
C GLN A 73 -9.00 1.35 -11.61
N GLU A 74 -9.28 1.39 -10.31
CA GLU A 74 -8.51 2.17 -9.36
C GLU A 74 -7.84 1.30 -8.31
N VAL A 75 -6.64 1.69 -7.90
CA VAL A 75 -6.02 1.23 -6.67
C VAL A 75 -6.03 2.42 -5.72
N ARG A 76 -6.81 2.31 -4.65
CA ARG A 76 -6.89 3.36 -3.63
C ARG A 76 -5.90 3.05 -2.53
N ILE A 77 -4.97 3.97 -2.29
CA ILE A 77 -3.94 3.79 -1.28
C ILE A 77 -4.33 4.58 -0.04
N ALA A 78 -4.62 3.87 1.06
CA ALA A 78 -5.05 4.48 2.31
C ALA A 78 -3.89 4.84 3.21
N ALA A 79 -2.80 4.07 3.16
CA ALA A 79 -1.61 4.32 3.99
C ALA A 79 -0.43 3.53 3.42
N CYS A 80 0.78 4.01 3.67
CA CYS A 80 1.98 3.27 3.31
C CYS A 80 3.10 3.50 4.33
N ARG A 81 2.72 3.67 5.59
CA ARG A 81 3.65 3.82 6.70
C ARG A 81 2.98 3.26 7.96
N TYR A 82 3.77 2.66 8.86
CA TYR A 82 3.28 1.96 10.04
C TYR A 82 2.37 0.79 9.67
N HIS A 83 1.77 0.12 10.63
CA HIS A 83 0.79 -0.90 10.28
C HIS A 83 -0.44 -0.84 11.18
N TYR A 84 -1.52 -1.29 10.60
CA TYR A 84 -2.84 -1.31 11.20
C TYR A 84 -3.18 -2.73 11.60
N GLY A 85 -3.55 -2.88 12.78
CA GLY A 85 -3.96 -4.19 13.21
C GLY A 85 -3.66 -4.58 14.54
#